data_d229f3f75a74af6899fbd61e0bf67f2f
#
_entry.id   d229f3f75a74af6899fbd61e0bf67f2f
#
_cell.length_a   1.000
_cell.length_b   1.000
_cell.length_c   1.000
_cell.angle_alpha   90.00
_cell.angle_beta   90.00
_cell.angle_gamma   90.00
#
_symmetry.space_group_name_H-M   'P 1'
#
loop_
_entity.id
_entity.type
_entity.pdbx_description
1 polymer ?
#
loop_
_entity_poly.entity_id
_entity_poly.type
_entity_poly.pdbx_seq_one_letter_code
_entity_poly.pdbx_strand_id
1 'polypeptide(L)'
;YIKLRRLAKSIEALNTENQRILDVALDYGFASHANFTRAFKETFGITPEEYKKNRPFLNTFVKPAVSMSYVMVDEGVPLIYDKIVLEIRRERIITPEIYFGLSTDVSITAQTPVGEGTGVDVPGQLWTRYHKEKALIEKYIQPNMELGMSYSADGEKGTFSYFAGGLAKTVPEKLTGGFVRHELPA
;
A
#
# COMPACT_ATOMS: atom_id res chain seq x y z
N TYR A 1 -10.62 3.52 19.94
CA TYR A 1 -9.65 2.43 19.98
C TYR A 1 -10.31 1.05 19.81
N ILE A 2 -11.19 0.63 20.73
CA ILE A 2 -11.83 -0.72 20.70
C ILE A 2 -12.60 -0.95 19.39
N LYS A 3 -13.41 0.03 18.94
CA LYS A 3 -14.15 -0.03 17.66
C LYS A 3 -13.21 -0.33 16.49
N LEU A 4 -12.12 0.41 16.38
CA LEU A 4 -11.14 0.24 15.28
C LEU A 4 -10.45 -1.12 15.32
N ARG A 5 -10.11 -1.62 16.50
CA ARG A 5 -9.52 -2.96 16.68
C ARG A 5 -10.47 -4.08 16.28
N ARG A 6 -11.75 -3.97 16.63
CA ARG A 6 -12.79 -4.93 16.23
C ARG A 6 -12.97 -4.95 14.71
N LEU A 7 -13.01 -3.76 14.08
CA LEU A 7 -13.11 -3.64 12.63
C LEU A 7 -11.87 -4.21 11.92
N ALA A 8 -10.66 -3.90 12.38
CA ALA A 8 -9.43 -4.44 11.80
C ALA A 8 -9.41 -5.98 11.85
N LYS A 9 -9.77 -6.59 12.97
CA LYS A 9 -9.84 -8.06 13.08
C LYS A 9 -10.98 -8.69 12.27
N SER A 10 -12.10 -7.98 12.07
CA SER A 10 -13.22 -8.52 11.29
C SER A 10 -12.87 -8.69 9.80
N ILE A 11 -11.82 -8.00 9.29
CA ILE A 11 -11.35 -8.15 7.92
C ILE A 11 -10.87 -9.57 7.63
N GLU A 12 -10.16 -10.20 8.57
CA GLU A 12 -9.69 -11.59 8.45
C GLU A 12 -10.89 -12.55 8.32
N ALA A 13 -11.92 -12.36 9.15
CA ALA A 13 -13.13 -13.17 9.09
C ALA A 13 -13.92 -12.95 7.79
N LEU A 14 -13.97 -11.72 7.27
CA LEU A 14 -14.62 -11.41 6.00
C LEU A 14 -13.92 -12.08 4.80
N ASN A 15 -12.65 -12.43 4.91
CA ASN A 15 -11.89 -13.16 3.88
C ASN A 15 -12.20 -14.66 3.86
N THR A 16 -12.83 -15.19 4.91
CA THR A 16 -13.22 -16.59 4.97
C THR A 16 -14.42 -16.86 4.04
N GLU A 17 -14.33 -17.92 3.22
CA GLU A 17 -15.42 -18.32 2.34
C GLU A 17 -16.64 -18.74 3.18
N ASN A 18 -17.83 -18.43 2.65
CA ASN A 18 -19.14 -18.78 3.24
C ASN A 18 -19.53 -18.11 4.57
N GLN A 19 -18.72 -17.25 5.15
CA GLN A 19 -19.10 -16.51 6.34
C GLN A 19 -20.03 -15.34 5.98
N ARG A 20 -21.20 -15.26 6.64
CA ARG A 20 -22.16 -14.16 6.40
C ARG A 20 -21.69 -12.91 7.14
N ILE A 21 -21.90 -11.75 6.55
CA ILE A 21 -21.51 -10.47 7.14
C ILE A 21 -22.21 -10.25 8.49
N LEU A 22 -23.46 -10.70 8.63
CA LEU A 22 -24.17 -10.62 9.90
C LEU A 22 -23.46 -11.41 11.02
N ASP A 23 -23.00 -12.63 10.72
CA ASP A 23 -22.31 -13.46 11.70
C ASP A 23 -20.99 -12.81 12.12
N VAL A 24 -20.21 -12.31 11.17
CA VAL A 24 -19.01 -11.51 11.46
C VAL A 24 -19.34 -10.30 12.34
N ALA A 25 -20.40 -9.56 12.03
CA ALA A 25 -20.80 -8.40 12.84
C ALA A 25 -21.05 -8.79 14.30
N LEU A 26 -21.78 -9.87 14.54
CA LEU A 26 -22.10 -10.35 15.90
C LEU A 26 -20.87 -10.88 16.63
N ASP A 27 -20.04 -11.68 15.97
CA ASP A 27 -18.79 -12.26 16.51
C ASP A 27 -17.81 -11.18 16.98
N TYR A 28 -17.77 -10.06 16.28
CA TYR A 28 -16.90 -8.92 16.63
C TYR A 28 -17.60 -7.86 17.49
N GLY A 29 -18.78 -8.21 18.05
CA GLY A 29 -19.47 -7.43 19.08
C GLY A 29 -20.18 -6.19 18.56
N PHE A 30 -20.68 -6.21 17.33
CA PHE A 30 -21.60 -5.21 16.81
C PHE A 30 -23.04 -5.66 17.04
N ALA A 31 -23.90 -4.73 17.46
CA ALA A 31 -25.28 -5.04 17.81
C ALA A 31 -26.16 -5.46 16.61
N SER A 32 -25.75 -5.11 15.38
CA SER A 32 -26.47 -5.46 14.16
C SER A 32 -25.60 -5.34 12.93
N HIS A 33 -26.03 -5.97 11.83
CA HIS A 33 -25.44 -5.79 10.51
C HIS A 33 -25.36 -4.32 10.09
N ALA A 34 -26.41 -3.53 10.32
CA ALA A 34 -26.45 -2.12 9.96
C ALA A 34 -25.40 -1.28 10.73
N ASN A 35 -25.24 -1.55 12.03
CA ASN A 35 -24.24 -0.88 12.85
C ASN A 35 -22.81 -1.23 12.40
N PHE A 36 -22.57 -2.49 12.06
CA PHE A 36 -21.30 -2.95 11.53
C PHE A 36 -21.00 -2.31 10.17
N THR A 37 -21.95 -2.36 9.23
CA THR A 37 -21.79 -1.78 7.87
C THR A 37 -21.48 -0.30 7.93
N ARG A 38 -22.22 0.46 8.77
CA ARG A 38 -21.95 1.89 8.95
C ARG A 38 -20.56 2.13 9.51
N ALA A 39 -20.19 1.42 10.60
CA ALA A 39 -18.90 1.56 11.23
C ALA A 39 -17.73 1.18 10.30
N PHE A 40 -17.90 0.14 9.50
CA PHE A 40 -16.92 -0.32 8.53
C PHE A 40 -16.74 0.71 7.41
N LYS A 41 -17.84 1.23 6.85
CA LYS A 41 -17.81 2.28 5.81
C LYS A 41 -17.22 3.59 6.32
N GLU A 42 -17.56 4.03 7.53
CA GLU A 42 -16.96 5.22 8.15
C GLU A 42 -15.44 5.08 8.32
N THR A 43 -14.96 3.85 8.59
CA THR A 43 -13.55 3.60 8.89
C THR A 43 -12.72 3.34 7.64
N PHE A 44 -13.25 2.56 6.70
CA PHE A 44 -12.47 2.09 5.53
C PHE A 44 -12.92 2.70 4.20
N GLY A 45 -13.97 3.52 4.20
CA GLY A 45 -14.50 4.18 2.99
C GLY A 45 -15.38 3.29 2.11
N ILE A 46 -15.44 1.99 2.37
CA ILE A 46 -16.23 0.99 1.62
C ILE A 46 -17.09 0.15 2.56
N THR A 47 -18.13 -0.49 2.02
CA THR A 47 -18.97 -1.40 2.80
C THR A 47 -18.33 -2.79 2.95
N PRO A 48 -18.74 -3.62 3.94
CA PRO A 48 -18.31 -5.00 4.05
C PRO A 48 -18.65 -5.85 2.82
N GLU A 49 -19.79 -5.57 2.16
CA GLU A 49 -20.21 -6.22 0.91
C GLU A 49 -19.26 -5.90 -0.24
N GLU A 50 -18.93 -4.61 -0.42
CA GLU A 50 -17.95 -4.16 -1.41
C GLU A 50 -16.58 -4.76 -1.14
N TYR A 51 -16.18 -4.85 0.14
CA TYR A 51 -14.94 -5.49 0.53
C TYR A 51 -14.92 -6.98 0.17
N LYS A 52 -15.97 -7.76 0.51
CA LYS A 52 -16.04 -9.19 0.16
C LYS A 52 -16.00 -9.44 -1.34
N LYS A 53 -16.60 -8.54 -2.14
CA LYS A 53 -16.65 -8.65 -3.59
C LYS A 53 -15.30 -8.35 -4.25
N ASN A 54 -14.64 -7.27 -3.83
CA ASN A 54 -13.49 -6.71 -4.53
C ASN A 54 -12.15 -7.00 -3.82
N ARG A 55 -12.19 -7.29 -2.52
CA ARG A 55 -11.04 -7.56 -1.63
C ARG A 55 -9.88 -6.58 -1.83
N PRO A 56 -10.14 -5.25 -1.79
CA PRO A 56 -9.07 -4.28 -1.91
C PRO A 56 -8.13 -4.36 -0.69
N PHE A 57 -6.88 -3.95 -0.88
CA PHE A 57 -6.01 -3.73 0.27
C PHE A 57 -6.55 -2.58 1.14
N LEU A 58 -6.63 -2.84 2.44
CA LEU A 58 -7.08 -1.85 3.42
C LEU A 58 -5.96 -1.52 4.39
N ASN A 59 -5.76 -0.25 4.63
CA ASN A 59 -5.00 0.21 5.80
C ASN A 59 -5.84 -0.05 7.04
N THR A 60 -5.36 -0.94 7.89
CA THR A 60 -6.04 -1.33 9.13
C THR A 60 -5.40 -0.61 10.32
N PHE A 61 -6.22 -0.37 11.36
CA PHE A 61 -5.69 0.17 12.61
C PHE A 61 -4.77 -0.87 13.29
N VAL A 62 -3.48 -0.59 13.29
CA VAL A 62 -2.48 -1.43 13.95
C VAL A 62 -2.27 -0.93 15.38
N LYS A 63 -2.27 -1.84 16.35
CA LYS A 63 -1.91 -1.50 17.72
C LYS A 63 -0.47 -0.99 17.75
N PRO A 64 -0.21 0.25 18.21
CA PRO A 64 1.16 0.68 18.45
C PRO A 64 1.82 -0.30 19.42
N ALA A 65 3.00 -0.82 19.09
CA ALA A 65 3.78 -1.58 20.04
C ALA A 65 4.28 -0.60 21.10
N VAL A 66 3.63 -0.57 22.24
CA VAL A 66 3.98 0.33 23.39
C VAL A 66 5.41 0.07 23.89
N SER A 67 5.97 -1.09 23.53
CA SER A 67 7.34 -1.50 23.84
C SER A 67 8.30 -1.39 22.65
N MET A 68 8.00 -0.62 21.61
CA MET A 68 8.98 -0.36 20.56
C MET A 68 10.17 0.38 21.17
N SER A 69 11.21 -0.36 21.46
CA SER A 69 12.55 0.21 21.59
C SER A 69 12.90 0.74 20.20
N TYR A 70 13.08 2.04 20.09
CA TYR A 70 13.63 2.63 18.87
C TYR A 70 15.06 2.10 18.74
N VAL A 71 15.31 1.31 17.72
CA VAL A 71 16.67 0.93 17.36
C VAL A 71 17.17 1.99 16.39
N MET A 72 18.19 2.73 16.79
CA MET A 72 18.92 3.60 15.87
C MET A 72 19.67 2.69 14.89
N VAL A 73 19.36 2.83 13.60
CA VAL A 73 20.07 2.08 12.55
C VAL A 73 21.02 3.05 11.87
N ASP A 74 22.30 2.81 12.01
CA ASP A 74 23.34 3.60 11.35
C ASP A 74 23.53 3.14 9.90
N GLU A 75 23.98 4.07 9.05
CA GLU A 75 24.31 3.78 7.65
C GLU A 75 25.39 2.70 7.56
N GLY A 76 25.14 1.65 6.77
CA GLY A 76 26.06 0.53 6.57
C GLY A 76 26.09 -0.51 7.70
N VAL A 77 25.28 -0.34 8.74
CA VAL A 77 25.15 -1.32 9.82
C VAL A 77 23.85 -2.10 9.64
N PRO A 78 23.92 -3.42 9.34
CA PRO A 78 22.72 -4.21 9.16
C PRO A 78 22.00 -4.46 10.49
N LEU A 79 20.69 -4.19 10.52
CA LEU A 79 19.79 -4.62 11.57
C LEU A 79 19.16 -5.95 11.16
N ILE A 80 19.42 -6.99 11.94
CA ILE A 80 18.85 -8.33 11.70
C ILE A 80 17.73 -8.57 12.70
N TYR A 81 16.52 -8.80 12.20
CA TYR A 81 15.37 -9.19 13.00
C TYR A 81 14.66 -10.38 12.35
N ASP A 82 14.67 -11.51 13.04
CA ASP A 82 14.19 -12.81 12.54
C ASP A 82 14.89 -13.17 11.21
N LYS A 83 14.16 -13.24 10.11
CA LYS A 83 14.68 -13.52 8.76
C LYS A 83 14.82 -12.27 7.88
N ILE A 84 14.60 -11.10 8.47
CA ILE A 84 14.65 -9.81 7.76
C ILE A 84 15.99 -9.16 8.09
N VAL A 85 16.69 -8.73 7.05
CA VAL A 85 17.88 -7.88 7.16
C VAL A 85 17.52 -6.51 6.63
N LEU A 86 17.61 -5.49 7.49
CA LEU A 86 17.45 -4.09 7.12
C LEU A 86 18.83 -3.44 7.10
N GLU A 87 19.16 -2.78 6.02
CA GLU A 87 20.38 -2.00 5.86
C GLU A 87 20.05 -0.64 5.26
N ILE A 88 20.56 0.42 5.86
CA ILE A 88 20.48 1.77 5.31
C ILE A 88 21.75 2.03 4.53
N ARG A 89 21.61 2.31 3.24
CA ARG A 89 22.70 2.71 2.37
C ARG A 89 22.35 4.06 1.74
N ARG A 90 23.36 4.89 1.60
CA ARG A 90 23.27 6.12 0.81
C ARG A 90 24.06 5.90 -0.46
N GLU A 91 23.35 5.93 -1.57
CA GLU A 91 23.95 5.83 -2.90
C GLU A 91 23.75 7.16 -3.64
N ARG A 92 24.80 7.59 -4.33
CA ARG A 92 24.71 8.76 -5.20
C ARG A 92 24.46 8.27 -6.62
N ILE A 93 23.31 8.64 -7.16
CA ILE A 93 23.01 8.41 -8.57
C ILE A 93 23.85 9.40 -9.37
N ILE A 94 24.73 8.90 -10.23
CA ILE A 94 25.65 9.73 -11.06
C ILE A 94 25.21 9.81 -12.51
N THR A 95 24.22 9.00 -12.91
CA THR A 95 23.59 9.02 -14.23
C THR A 95 22.08 8.94 -14.05
N PRO A 96 21.29 9.65 -14.87
CA PRO A 96 19.83 9.54 -14.78
C PRO A 96 19.37 8.10 -14.92
N GLU A 97 18.44 7.70 -14.08
CA GLU A 97 17.82 6.38 -14.12
C GLU A 97 16.42 6.47 -14.68
N ILE A 98 16.09 5.58 -15.60
CA ILE A 98 14.76 5.50 -16.22
C ILE A 98 14.02 4.30 -15.63
N TYR A 99 12.78 4.51 -15.25
CA TYR A 99 11.88 3.48 -14.74
C TYR A 99 10.64 3.39 -15.62
N PHE A 100 10.13 2.18 -15.81
CA PHE A 100 8.84 1.92 -16.46
C PHE A 100 7.89 1.31 -15.45
N GLY A 101 6.70 1.89 -15.31
CA GLY A 101 5.77 1.45 -14.27
C GLY A 101 4.38 2.04 -14.47
N LEU A 102 3.57 1.88 -13.45
CA LEU A 102 2.23 2.44 -13.36
C LEU A 102 2.23 3.60 -12.38
N SER A 103 1.35 4.56 -12.59
CA SER A 103 1.15 5.69 -11.68
C SER A 103 -0.33 5.85 -11.33
N THR A 104 -0.60 6.36 -10.14
CA THR A 104 -1.95 6.69 -9.68
C THR A 104 -1.91 7.86 -8.71
N ASP A 105 -3.01 8.60 -8.63
CA ASP A 105 -3.15 9.66 -7.64
C ASP A 105 -3.67 9.09 -6.32
N VAL A 106 -3.12 9.59 -5.23
CA VAL A 106 -3.44 9.19 -3.86
C VAL A 106 -3.88 10.42 -3.08
N SER A 107 -5.02 10.35 -2.40
CA SER A 107 -5.46 11.43 -1.52
C SER A 107 -4.53 11.56 -0.32
N ILE A 108 -4.14 12.79 -0.01
CA ILE A 108 -3.46 13.14 1.23
C ILE A 108 -4.55 13.14 2.31
N THR A 109 -4.73 12.04 3.00
CA THR A 109 -5.53 12.04 4.22
C THR A 109 -4.75 12.77 5.30
N ALA A 110 -5.38 13.78 5.91
CA ALA A 110 -4.75 14.61 6.92
C ALA A 110 -4.01 13.74 7.96
N GLN A 111 -2.73 14.00 8.08
CA GLN A 111 -1.78 13.67 9.15
C GLN A 111 -2.24 12.64 10.19
N THR A 112 -2.47 11.41 9.79
CA THR A 112 -2.58 10.30 10.72
C THR A 112 -1.19 9.71 10.95
N PRO A 113 -0.78 9.46 12.20
CA PRO A 113 0.46 8.77 12.50
C PRO A 113 0.58 7.45 11.73
N VAL A 114 1.79 7.05 11.37
CA VAL A 114 2.05 5.77 10.67
C VAL A 114 1.42 4.62 11.46
N GLY A 115 0.59 3.82 10.79
CA GLY A 115 -0.14 2.70 11.39
C GLY A 115 -1.50 3.04 12.00
N GLU A 116 -1.89 4.33 12.04
CA GLU A 116 -3.23 4.76 12.50
C GLU A 116 -4.17 5.15 11.35
N GLY A 117 -3.63 5.32 10.14
CA GLY A 117 -4.44 5.56 8.95
C GLY A 117 -5.30 4.35 8.61
N THR A 118 -6.55 4.61 8.26
CA THR A 118 -7.49 3.59 7.78
C THR A 118 -8.00 3.99 6.40
N GLY A 119 -8.38 2.99 5.59
CA GLY A 119 -8.90 3.22 4.24
C GLY A 119 -8.36 2.22 3.24
N VAL A 120 -8.61 2.48 1.97
CA VAL A 120 -8.07 1.65 0.87
C VAL A 120 -6.58 1.97 0.68
N ASP A 121 -5.75 0.95 0.67
CA ASP A 121 -4.32 1.07 0.37
C ASP A 121 -4.12 1.18 -1.15
N VAL A 122 -4.21 2.40 -1.67
CA VAL A 122 -4.05 2.70 -3.10
C VAL A 122 -2.65 2.34 -3.61
N PRO A 123 -1.53 2.68 -2.91
CA PRO A 123 -0.19 2.21 -3.27
C PRO A 123 -0.07 0.68 -3.36
N GLY A 124 -0.60 -0.06 -2.37
CA GLY A 124 -0.59 -1.52 -2.38
C GLY A 124 -1.39 -2.13 -3.53
N GLN A 125 -2.52 -1.52 -3.89
CA GLN A 125 -3.29 -1.91 -5.09
C GLN A 125 -2.49 -1.66 -6.37
N LEU A 126 -1.77 -0.53 -6.46
CA LEU A 126 -0.94 -0.23 -7.62
C LEU A 126 0.19 -1.26 -7.78
N TRP A 127 0.86 -1.65 -6.68
CA TRP A 127 1.86 -2.70 -6.69
C TRP A 127 1.30 -4.03 -7.15
N THR A 128 0.13 -4.42 -6.67
CA THR A 128 -0.54 -5.66 -7.10
C THR A 128 -0.83 -5.64 -8.60
N ARG A 129 -1.32 -4.51 -9.11
CA ARG A 129 -1.57 -4.33 -10.53
C ARG A 129 -0.26 -4.38 -11.33
N TYR A 130 0.78 -3.67 -10.88
CA TYR A 130 2.09 -3.67 -11.51
C TYR A 130 2.65 -5.10 -11.63
N HIS A 131 2.66 -5.87 -10.53
CA HIS A 131 3.17 -7.24 -10.53
C HIS A 131 2.37 -8.18 -11.44
N LYS A 132 1.07 -7.95 -11.58
CA LYS A 132 0.21 -8.71 -12.51
C LYS A 132 0.48 -8.38 -13.97
N GLU A 133 0.75 -7.11 -14.28
CA GLU A 133 0.86 -6.61 -15.65
C GLU A 133 2.32 -6.48 -16.14
N LYS A 134 3.32 -6.54 -15.24
CA LYS A 134 4.74 -6.29 -15.57
C LYS A 134 5.32 -7.22 -16.65
N ALA A 135 4.71 -8.39 -16.86
CA ALA A 135 5.09 -9.29 -17.96
C ALA A 135 5.03 -8.60 -19.35
N LEU A 136 4.16 -7.58 -19.52
CA LEU A 136 4.05 -6.81 -20.75
C LEU A 136 5.31 -5.97 -21.07
N ILE A 137 6.08 -5.63 -20.01
CA ILE A 137 7.29 -4.79 -20.11
C ILE A 137 8.56 -5.51 -19.63
N GLU A 138 8.48 -6.78 -19.24
CA GLU A 138 9.59 -7.53 -18.63
C GLU A 138 10.89 -7.50 -19.46
N LYS A 139 10.78 -7.54 -20.77
CA LYS A 139 11.94 -7.44 -21.68
C LYS A 139 12.67 -6.10 -21.64
N TYR A 140 12.01 -5.06 -21.11
CA TYR A 140 12.55 -3.70 -21.04
C TYR A 140 13.06 -3.31 -19.67
N ILE A 141 12.77 -4.10 -18.62
CA ILE A 141 13.16 -3.81 -17.23
C ILE A 141 14.19 -4.81 -16.71
N GLN A 142 14.95 -4.38 -15.71
CA GLN A 142 15.90 -5.24 -15.01
C GLN A 142 15.16 -6.12 -13.98
N PRO A 143 15.55 -7.39 -13.81
CA PRO A 143 14.96 -8.23 -12.79
C PRO A 143 15.33 -7.73 -11.38
N ASN A 144 14.37 -7.78 -10.45
CA ASN A 144 14.56 -7.46 -9.03
C ASN A 144 15.01 -6.01 -8.72
N MET A 145 14.89 -5.09 -9.69
CA MET A 145 15.18 -3.67 -9.51
C MET A 145 13.88 -2.89 -9.66
N GLU A 146 13.17 -2.72 -8.55
CA GLU A 146 11.87 -2.07 -8.51
C GLU A 146 11.91 -0.81 -7.64
N LEU A 147 11.14 0.20 -8.02
CA LEU A 147 11.02 1.49 -7.34
C LEU A 147 9.56 1.81 -7.04
N GLY A 148 9.28 2.14 -5.77
CA GLY A 148 8.04 2.79 -5.36
C GLY A 148 8.35 4.19 -4.86
N MET A 149 7.64 5.20 -5.38
CA MET A 149 7.87 6.56 -4.94
C MET A 149 6.61 7.42 -4.99
N SER A 150 6.57 8.37 -4.05
CA SER A 150 5.60 9.46 -4.04
C SER A 150 6.22 10.71 -4.65
N TYR A 151 5.47 11.40 -5.49
CA TYR A 151 5.93 12.62 -6.17
C TYR A 151 4.75 13.55 -6.48
N SER A 152 5.04 14.78 -6.96
CA SER A 152 4.03 15.76 -7.37
C SER A 152 2.92 15.99 -6.34
N ALA A 153 3.30 16.20 -5.08
CA ALA A 153 2.31 16.55 -4.06
C ALA A 153 1.63 17.89 -4.39
N ASP A 154 0.31 17.89 -4.45
CA ASP A 154 -0.53 19.07 -4.66
C ASP A 154 -1.37 19.31 -3.39
N GLY A 155 -0.94 20.28 -2.59
CA GLY A 155 -1.61 20.62 -1.34
C GLY A 155 -3.00 21.26 -1.53
N GLU A 156 -3.26 21.90 -2.67
CA GLU A 156 -4.57 22.50 -2.98
C GLU A 156 -5.60 21.43 -3.33
N LYS A 157 -5.19 20.43 -4.09
CA LYS A 157 -6.03 19.28 -4.41
C LYS A 157 -6.04 18.21 -3.31
N GLY A 158 -5.11 18.28 -2.35
CA GLY A 158 -4.98 17.27 -1.32
C GLY A 158 -4.61 15.89 -1.89
N THR A 159 -3.76 15.84 -2.92
CA THR A 159 -3.32 14.62 -3.58
C THR A 159 -1.82 14.61 -3.80
N PHE A 160 -1.27 13.41 -3.97
CA PHE A 160 0.07 13.19 -4.52
C PHE A 160 0.00 12.03 -5.51
N SER A 161 0.96 11.97 -6.42
CA SER A 161 1.07 10.83 -7.32
C SER A 161 1.98 9.77 -6.72
N TYR A 162 1.61 8.50 -6.87
CA TYR A 162 2.43 7.35 -6.49
C TYR A 162 2.77 6.53 -7.72
N PHE A 163 4.03 6.15 -7.84
CA PHE A 163 4.58 5.34 -8.93
C PHE A 163 5.06 4.00 -8.38
N ALA A 164 4.84 2.93 -9.15
CA ALA A 164 5.41 1.60 -8.92
C ALA A 164 5.94 1.06 -10.24
N GLY A 165 7.24 0.73 -10.31
CA GLY A 165 7.85 0.33 -11.57
C GLY A 165 9.21 -0.35 -11.42
N GLY A 166 9.78 -0.78 -12.55
CA GLY A 166 11.09 -1.42 -12.65
C GLY A 166 12.11 -0.55 -13.38
N LEU A 167 13.37 -0.67 -12.98
CA LEU A 167 14.50 0.01 -13.62
C LEU A 167 14.65 -0.44 -15.08
N ALA A 168 14.76 0.52 -15.99
CA ALA A 168 14.89 0.24 -17.42
C ALA A 168 16.21 -0.49 -17.74
N LYS A 169 16.11 -1.51 -18.56
CA LYS A 169 17.23 -2.17 -19.22
C LYS A 169 17.44 -1.66 -20.65
N THR A 170 16.33 -1.44 -21.34
CA THR A 170 16.28 -0.89 -22.69
C THR A 170 15.06 0.01 -22.81
N VAL A 171 15.18 1.10 -23.56
CA VAL A 171 14.09 2.06 -23.75
C VAL A 171 13.34 1.74 -25.04
N PRO A 172 12.06 1.34 -24.98
CA PRO A 172 11.24 1.12 -26.18
C PRO A 172 10.79 2.46 -26.79
N GLU A 173 10.47 2.46 -28.06
CA GLU A 173 9.86 3.62 -28.73
C GLU A 173 8.49 3.97 -28.14
N LYS A 174 7.74 2.96 -27.72
CA LYS A 174 6.41 3.12 -27.13
C LYS A 174 6.15 2.09 -26.03
N LEU A 175 5.61 2.55 -24.91
CA LEU A 175 5.07 1.70 -23.86
C LEU A 175 3.59 1.38 -24.13
N THR A 176 3.17 0.18 -23.79
CA THR A 176 1.78 -0.31 -23.92
C THR A 176 1.18 -0.56 -22.55
N GLY A 177 -0.13 -0.81 -22.48
CA GLY A 177 -0.78 -1.25 -21.22
C GLY A 177 -0.91 -0.19 -20.13
N GLY A 178 -0.82 1.11 -20.49
CA GLY A 178 -0.91 2.19 -19.49
C GLY A 178 0.36 2.40 -18.67
N PHE A 179 1.47 1.73 -19.03
CA PHE A 179 2.78 1.99 -18.43
C PHE A 179 3.31 3.37 -18.82
N VAL A 180 3.92 4.03 -17.87
CA VAL A 180 4.53 5.34 -18.02
C VAL A 180 6.05 5.26 -17.78
N ARG A 181 6.79 6.20 -18.37
CA ARG A 181 8.21 6.41 -18.11
C ARG A 181 8.35 7.43 -16.99
N HIS A 182 9.20 7.14 -16.05
CA HIS A 182 9.67 8.08 -15.04
C HIS A 182 11.20 8.13 -15.05
N GLU A 183 11.78 9.32 -14.87
CA GLU A 183 13.22 9.54 -14.88
C GLU A 183 13.64 10.18 -13.56
N LEU A 184 14.55 9.54 -12.87
CA LEU A 184 15.23 10.12 -11.72
C LEU A 184 16.49 10.84 -12.21
N PRO A 185 16.64 12.13 -11.93
CA PRO A 185 17.84 12.89 -12.32
C PRO A 185 19.06 12.41 -11.52
N ALA A 186 20.26 12.66 -12.08
CA ALA A 186 21.53 12.42 -11.40
C ALA A 186 21.77 13.43 -10.26
#